data_0f12819cc152ce059041f436320b2d41
#
_entry.id   0f12819cc152ce059041f436320b2d41
#
_cell.length_a   1.000
_cell.length_b   1.000
_cell.length_c   1.000
_cell.angle_alpha   90.00
_cell.angle_beta   90.00
_cell.angle_gamma   90.00
#
_symmetry.space_group_name_H-M   'P 1'
#
loop_
_entity.id
_entity.type
_entity.pdbx_description
1 polymer ?
#
loop_
_entity_poly.entity_id
_entity_poly.type
_entity_poly.pdbx_seq_one_letter_code
_entity_poly.pdbx_strand_id
1 'polypeptide(L)'
;PINGLDPQGIIEIRELILKLNRQKAITILISSHILDELSRIATCYGFIDNGHMIKEMTAEELFENCRKSIGLNVSDTKILARVLDRLNLEYKIIDDNNADVYGEIQATKLIENLSKENCIVYSMKEKDESIESFYMNLLGGSYV
;
A
#
# COMPACT_ATOMS: atom_id res chain seq x y z
N PRO A 1 -1.50 21.48 -11.43
CA PRO A 1 -0.54 22.39 -12.06
C PRO A 1 0.23 21.76 -13.24
N ILE A 2 0.11 20.43 -13.43
CA ILE A 2 0.88 19.69 -14.44
C ILE A 2 0.09 19.33 -15.70
N ASN A 3 -1.21 19.57 -15.74
CA ASN A 3 -2.02 19.34 -16.93
C ASN A 3 -1.56 20.25 -18.08
N GLY A 4 -1.25 19.64 -19.21
CA GLY A 4 -0.82 20.35 -20.44
C GLY A 4 0.68 20.63 -20.51
N LEU A 5 1.48 20.18 -19.54
CA LEU A 5 2.94 20.20 -19.64
C LEU A 5 3.46 18.95 -20.35
N ASP A 6 4.58 19.11 -21.03
CA ASP A 6 5.36 17.98 -21.51
C ASP A 6 6.07 17.26 -20.34
N PRO A 7 6.63 16.08 -20.56
CA PRO A 7 7.30 15.31 -19.49
C PRO A 7 8.42 16.08 -18.81
N GLN A 8 9.15 16.93 -19.55
CA GLN A 8 10.23 17.73 -18.99
C GLN A 8 9.68 18.82 -18.05
N GLY A 9 8.62 19.52 -18.45
CA GLY A 9 7.97 20.55 -17.64
C GLY A 9 7.36 19.97 -16.35
N ILE A 10 6.85 18.72 -16.36
CA ILE A 10 6.38 18.02 -15.18
C ILE A 10 7.53 17.83 -14.17
N ILE A 11 8.70 17.41 -14.65
CA ILE A 11 9.89 17.22 -13.79
C ILE A 11 10.31 18.55 -13.16
N GLU A 12 10.40 19.63 -13.96
CA GLU A 12 10.81 20.96 -13.50
C GLU A 12 9.87 21.52 -12.41
N ILE A 13 8.57 21.39 -12.60
CA ILE A 13 7.57 21.82 -11.61
C ILE A 13 7.69 20.98 -10.32
N ARG A 14 7.90 19.69 -10.45
CA ARG A 14 8.11 18.80 -9.28
C ARG A 14 9.33 19.24 -8.48
N GLU A 15 10.46 19.43 -9.12
CA GLU A 15 11.70 19.89 -8.48
C GLU A 15 11.52 21.25 -7.82
N LEU A 16 10.80 22.18 -8.46
CA LEU A 16 10.49 23.47 -7.87
C LEU A 16 9.66 23.34 -6.60
N ILE A 17 8.60 22.51 -6.59
CA ILE A 17 7.76 22.24 -5.43
C ILE A 17 8.62 21.68 -4.28
N LEU A 18 9.42 20.66 -4.55
CA LEU A 18 10.31 20.06 -3.55
C LEU A 18 11.33 21.05 -2.99
N LYS A 19 11.90 21.89 -3.86
CA LYS A 19 12.84 22.94 -3.46
C LYS A 19 12.19 23.99 -2.56
N LEU A 20 11.01 24.47 -2.91
CA LEU A 20 10.26 25.45 -2.11
C LEU A 20 9.91 24.87 -0.72
N ASN A 21 9.45 23.63 -0.68
CA ASN A 21 9.14 22.98 0.58
C ASN A 21 10.39 22.78 1.45
N ARG A 22 11.45 22.16 0.90
CA ARG A 22 12.65 21.79 1.68
C ARG A 22 13.52 22.98 2.07
N GLN A 23 13.72 23.94 1.15
CA GLN A 23 14.65 25.04 1.37
C GLN A 23 14.01 26.28 1.98
N LYS A 24 12.71 26.48 1.75
CA LYS A 24 11.98 27.65 2.21
C LYS A 24 10.94 27.34 3.30
N ALA A 25 10.81 26.06 3.67
CA ALA A 25 9.81 25.57 4.62
C ALA A 25 8.38 26.02 4.27
N ILE A 26 8.07 26.10 2.96
CA ILE A 26 6.74 26.49 2.48
C ILE A 26 5.85 25.26 2.48
N THR A 27 4.71 25.32 3.15
CA THR A 27 3.66 24.33 3.03
C THR A 27 2.91 24.54 1.72
N ILE A 28 2.80 23.49 0.91
CA ILE A 28 2.15 23.53 -0.40
C ILE A 28 0.99 22.56 -0.38
N LEU A 29 -0.21 23.06 -0.61
CA LEU A 29 -1.41 22.24 -0.79
C LEU A 29 -1.66 22.02 -2.28
N ILE A 30 -1.79 20.74 -2.68
CA ILE A 30 -2.04 20.35 -4.05
C ILE A 30 -3.29 19.49 -4.10
N SER A 31 -4.22 19.82 -4.99
CA SER A 31 -5.34 18.96 -5.34
C SER A 31 -5.11 18.37 -6.73
N SER A 32 -5.20 17.05 -6.84
CA SER A 32 -5.05 16.32 -8.10
C SER A 32 -5.87 15.03 -8.07
N HIS A 33 -6.27 14.57 -9.24
CA HIS A 33 -6.82 13.23 -9.46
C HIS A 33 -5.78 12.28 -10.05
N ILE A 34 -4.54 12.75 -10.29
CA ILE A 34 -3.42 11.95 -10.80
C ILE A 34 -2.57 11.55 -9.60
N LEU A 35 -2.88 10.39 -9.02
CA LEU A 35 -2.30 9.95 -7.76
C LEU A 35 -0.81 9.60 -7.88
N ASP A 36 -0.39 9.03 -9.00
CA ASP A 36 1.01 8.73 -9.28
C ASP A 36 1.93 9.96 -9.22
N GLU A 37 1.46 11.10 -9.71
CA GLU A 37 2.23 12.33 -9.65
C GLU A 37 2.30 12.89 -8.21
N LEU A 38 1.22 12.78 -7.46
CA LEU A 38 1.21 13.16 -6.04
C LEU A 38 2.15 12.28 -5.23
N SER A 39 2.23 10.99 -5.52
CA SER A 39 3.07 10.03 -4.78
C SER A 39 4.55 10.39 -4.78
N ARG A 40 4.99 11.19 -5.74
CA ARG A 40 6.39 11.60 -5.89
C ARG A 40 6.76 12.87 -5.10
N ILE A 41 5.77 13.61 -4.58
CA ILE A 41 5.99 14.91 -3.94
C ILE A 41 5.28 15.08 -2.61
N ALA A 42 4.13 14.43 -2.42
CA ALA A 42 3.35 14.58 -1.22
C ALA A 42 4.00 13.91 0.00
N THR A 43 3.93 14.56 1.14
CA THR A 43 4.35 14.03 2.44
C THR A 43 3.15 13.64 3.31
N CYS A 44 1.98 14.20 2.99
CA CYS A 44 0.71 13.91 3.66
C CYS A 44 -0.41 13.92 2.63
N TYR A 45 -1.40 13.07 2.82
CA TYR A 45 -2.58 12.93 1.96
C TYR A 45 -3.85 13.19 2.74
N GLY A 46 -4.74 13.97 2.14
CA GLY A 46 -6.11 14.13 2.59
C GLY A 46 -7.06 13.58 1.53
N PHE A 47 -7.86 12.59 1.91
CA PHE A 47 -8.89 12.01 1.04
C PHE A 47 -10.21 12.68 1.32
N ILE A 48 -10.83 13.22 0.28
CA ILE A 48 -12.08 14.01 0.37
C ILE A 48 -13.14 13.35 -0.50
N ASP A 49 -14.32 13.18 0.07
CA ASP A 49 -15.51 12.77 -0.65
C ASP A 49 -16.71 13.63 -0.24
N ASN A 50 -17.52 14.03 -1.22
CA ASN A 50 -18.71 14.86 -1.02
C ASN A 50 -18.47 16.09 -0.11
N GLY A 51 -17.28 16.72 -0.21
CA GLY A 51 -16.89 17.88 0.58
C GLY A 51 -16.44 17.59 2.01
N HIS A 52 -16.36 16.33 2.40
CA HIS A 52 -15.89 15.90 3.73
C HIS A 52 -14.53 15.22 3.66
N MET A 53 -13.66 15.54 4.63
CA MET A 53 -12.41 14.81 4.81
C MET A 53 -12.73 13.42 5.36
N ILE A 54 -12.42 12.37 4.57
CA ILE A 54 -12.65 10.97 4.97
C ILE A 54 -11.47 10.45 5.79
N LYS A 55 -10.28 10.75 5.32
CA LYS A 55 -9.04 10.23 5.90
C LYS A 55 -7.91 11.22 5.65
N GLU A 56 -7.05 11.37 6.65
CA GLU A 56 -5.75 12.02 6.53
C GLU A 56 -4.67 11.03 6.98
N MET A 57 -3.55 10.98 6.26
CA MET A 57 -2.44 10.06 6.56
C MET A 57 -1.14 10.56 5.93
N THR A 58 -0.02 10.12 6.48
CA THR A 58 1.30 10.39 5.90
C THR A 58 1.52 9.57 4.63
N ALA A 59 2.51 9.98 3.82
CA ALA A 59 2.92 9.20 2.65
C ALA A 59 3.42 7.80 3.05
N GLU A 60 4.14 7.68 4.16
CA GLU A 60 4.63 6.40 4.68
C GLU A 60 3.47 5.47 5.02
N GLU A 61 2.47 5.95 5.77
CA GLU A 61 1.27 5.18 6.10
C GLU A 61 0.51 4.74 4.85
N LEU A 62 0.39 5.63 3.84
CA LEU A 62 -0.27 5.30 2.58
C LEU A 62 0.47 4.20 1.83
N PHE A 63 1.79 4.34 1.68
CA PHE A 63 2.60 3.35 0.96
C PHE A 63 2.62 2.00 1.67
N GLU A 64 2.62 1.95 2.99
CA GLU A 64 2.47 0.70 3.74
C GLU A 64 1.11 0.03 3.48
N ASN A 65 0.04 0.80 3.35
CA ASN A 65 -1.28 0.26 3.00
C ASN A 65 -1.38 -0.20 1.54
N CYS A 66 -0.61 0.41 0.62
CA CYS A 66 -0.56 0.06 -0.80
C CYS A 66 0.57 -0.93 -1.14
N ARG A 67 1.25 -1.48 -0.15
CA ARG A 67 2.38 -2.39 -0.35
C ARG A 67 1.90 -3.72 -0.90
N LYS A 68 2.57 -4.20 -1.94
CA LYS A 68 2.30 -5.54 -2.49
C LYS A 68 2.47 -6.61 -1.43
N SER A 69 1.46 -7.43 -1.28
CA SER A 69 1.47 -8.54 -0.34
C SER A 69 0.71 -9.74 -0.89
N ILE A 70 0.88 -10.88 -0.25
CA ILE A 70 0.04 -12.05 -0.47
C ILE A 70 -0.81 -12.25 0.76
N GLY A 71 -2.11 -12.07 0.63
CA GLY A 71 -3.08 -12.40 1.66
C GLY A 71 -3.23 -13.91 1.76
N LEU A 72 -3.00 -14.45 2.94
CA LEU A 72 -3.15 -15.85 3.29
C LEU A 72 -4.31 -16.05 4.25
N ASN A 73 -5.17 -17.02 3.96
CA ASN A 73 -6.11 -17.55 4.94
C ASN A 73 -5.68 -18.98 5.28
N VAL A 74 -5.43 -19.23 6.57
CA VAL A 74 -4.84 -20.47 7.07
C VAL A 74 -5.59 -20.98 8.31
N SER A 75 -5.34 -22.23 8.67
CA SER A 75 -5.94 -22.82 9.87
C SER A 75 -5.41 -22.25 11.19
N ASP A 76 -4.17 -21.77 11.22
CA ASP A 76 -3.53 -21.22 12.42
C ASP A 76 -2.39 -20.26 12.02
N THR A 77 -2.56 -18.98 12.32
CA THR A 77 -1.57 -17.95 12.03
C THR A 77 -0.33 -18.02 12.91
N LYS A 78 -0.39 -18.67 14.09
CA LYS A 78 0.79 -18.89 14.94
C LYS A 78 1.76 -19.89 14.31
N ILE A 79 1.23 -20.91 13.64
CA ILE A 79 2.04 -21.86 12.88
C ILE A 79 2.61 -21.16 11.65
N LEU A 80 1.77 -20.39 10.94
CA LEU A 80 2.20 -19.59 9.79
C LEU A 80 3.37 -18.66 10.16
N ALA A 81 3.25 -17.89 11.26
CA ALA A 81 4.30 -16.97 11.73
C ALA A 81 5.64 -17.68 11.92
N ARG A 82 5.66 -18.84 12.60
CA ARG A 82 6.89 -19.63 12.79
C ARG A 82 7.52 -20.08 11.48
N VAL A 83 6.70 -20.44 10.49
CA VAL A 83 7.19 -20.84 9.17
C VAL A 83 7.76 -19.64 8.44
N LEU A 84 7.09 -18.47 8.49
CA LEU A 84 7.53 -17.24 7.84
C LEU A 84 8.82 -16.70 8.47
N ASP A 85 8.95 -16.74 9.81
CA ASP A 85 10.19 -16.39 10.52
C ASP A 85 11.37 -17.26 10.05
N ARG A 86 11.16 -18.57 9.92
CA ARG A 86 12.18 -19.53 9.41
C ARG A 86 12.58 -19.24 7.96
N LEU A 87 11.64 -18.75 7.15
CA LEU A 87 11.87 -18.37 5.76
C LEU A 87 12.40 -16.94 5.61
N ASN A 88 12.55 -16.21 6.73
CA ASN A 88 12.96 -14.81 6.77
C ASN A 88 12.06 -13.90 5.88
N LEU A 89 10.75 -14.15 5.91
CA LEU A 89 9.73 -13.38 5.20
C LEU A 89 9.07 -12.40 6.16
N GLU A 90 8.84 -11.20 5.68
CA GLU A 90 8.10 -10.18 6.42
C GLU A 90 6.60 -10.43 6.32
N TYR A 91 5.88 -10.26 7.41
CA TYR A 91 4.43 -10.51 7.46
C TYR A 91 3.72 -9.64 8.48
N LYS A 92 2.41 -9.54 8.32
CA LYS A 92 1.50 -8.89 9.26
C LYS A 92 0.33 -9.82 9.56
N ILE A 93 0.17 -10.19 10.82
CA ILE A 93 -1.02 -10.95 11.26
C ILE A 93 -2.21 -10.00 11.33
N ILE A 94 -3.30 -10.37 10.68
CA ILE A 94 -4.55 -9.62 10.67
C ILE A 94 -5.49 -10.13 11.77
N ASP A 95 -5.66 -11.46 11.84
CA ASP A 95 -6.46 -12.16 12.84
C ASP A 95 -5.97 -13.60 13.01
N ASP A 96 -6.73 -14.45 13.69
CA ASP A 96 -6.36 -15.85 14.00
C ASP A 96 -6.18 -16.74 12.75
N ASN A 97 -6.75 -16.34 11.61
CA ASN A 97 -6.73 -17.11 10.37
C ASN A 97 -6.14 -16.36 9.18
N ASN A 98 -5.99 -15.04 9.26
CA ASN A 98 -5.58 -14.20 8.14
C ASN A 98 -4.26 -13.48 8.42
N ALA A 99 -3.39 -13.46 7.41
CA ALA A 99 -2.15 -12.71 7.44
C ALA A 99 -1.79 -12.19 6.05
N ASP A 100 -1.08 -11.07 6.01
CA ASP A 100 -0.46 -10.54 4.81
C ASP A 100 1.05 -10.82 4.87
N VAL A 101 1.59 -11.35 3.78
CA VAL A 101 3.01 -11.69 3.65
C VAL A 101 3.62 -10.84 2.55
N TYR A 102 4.76 -10.23 2.82
CA TYR A 102 5.43 -9.27 1.95
C TYR A 102 6.67 -9.90 1.30
N GLY A 103 7.02 -9.40 0.11
CA GLY A 103 8.20 -9.84 -0.64
C GLY A 103 7.91 -10.93 -1.68
N GLU A 104 8.97 -11.43 -2.29
CA GLU A 104 8.88 -12.51 -3.29
C GLU A 104 8.68 -13.86 -2.61
N ILE A 105 7.54 -14.47 -2.84
CA ILE A 105 7.15 -15.73 -2.21
C ILE A 105 7.07 -16.82 -3.28
N GLN A 106 7.83 -17.88 -3.08
CA GLN A 106 7.63 -19.11 -3.83
C GLN A 106 6.45 -19.88 -3.21
N ALA A 107 5.25 -19.72 -3.78
CA ALA A 107 4.02 -20.29 -3.25
C ALA A 107 4.13 -21.79 -2.93
N THR A 108 4.70 -22.58 -3.84
CA THR A 108 4.91 -24.02 -3.64
C THR A 108 5.72 -24.32 -2.39
N LYS A 109 6.84 -23.62 -2.21
CA LYS A 109 7.73 -23.81 -1.06
C LYS A 109 7.07 -23.41 0.25
N LEU A 110 6.27 -22.34 0.25
CA LEU A 110 5.53 -21.91 1.42
C LEU A 110 4.47 -22.94 1.82
N ILE A 111 3.66 -23.41 0.84
CA ILE A 111 2.63 -24.42 1.07
C ILE A 111 3.23 -25.74 1.57
N GLU A 112 4.35 -26.19 1.00
CA GLU A 112 5.06 -27.40 1.47
C GLU A 112 5.50 -27.29 2.94
N ASN A 113 6.06 -26.14 3.33
CA ASN A 113 6.49 -25.91 4.71
C ASN A 113 5.31 -25.86 5.69
N LEU A 114 4.21 -25.20 5.30
CA LEU A 114 2.99 -25.16 6.11
C LEU A 114 2.35 -26.55 6.26
N SER A 115 2.31 -27.32 5.19
CA SER A 115 1.79 -28.70 5.21
C SER A 115 2.58 -29.62 6.15
N LYS A 116 3.90 -29.48 6.22
CA LYS A 116 4.75 -30.23 7.16
C LYS A 116 4.46 -29.92 8.64
N GLU A 117 3.98 -28.72 8.92
CA GLU A 117 3.57 -28.26 10.25
C GLU A 117 2.05 -28.49 10.50
N ASN A 118 1.35 -29.23 9.62
CA ASN A 118 -0.10 -29.46 9.67
C ASN A 118 -0.93 -28.16 9.61
N CYS A 119 -0.42 -27.10 9.00
CA CYS A 119 -1.16 -25.87 8.76
C CYS A 119 -1.80 -25.91 7.38
N ILE A 120 -3.13 -25.81 7.35
CA ILE A 120 -3.91 -25.84 6.10
C ILE A 120 -3.98 -24.42 5.54
N VAL A 121 -3.70 -24.26 4.24
CA VAL A 121 -3.91 -23.02 3.51
C VAL A 121 -5.26 -23.10 2.82
N TYR A 122 -6.20 -22.27 3.23
CA TYR A 122 -7.54 -22.20 2.63
C TYR A 122 -7.56 -21.32 1.38
N SER A 123 -6.82 -20.22 1.39
CA SER A 123 -6.67 -19.35 0.23
C SER A 123 -5.36 -18.58 0.26
N MET A 124 -4.90 -18.24 -0.94
CA MET A 124 -3.75 -17.38 -1.20
C MET A 124 -4.15 -16.42 -2.31
N LYS A 125 -4.05 -15.11 -2.06
CA LYS A 125 -4.43 -14.07 -3.03
C LYS A 125 -3.38 -12.98 -3.04
N GLU A 126 -2.93 -12.61 -4.23
CA GLU A 126 -2.14 -11.40 -4.41
C GLU A 126 -2.99 -10.17 -4.08
N LYS A 127 -2.41 -9.29 -3.29
CA LYS A 127 -2.92 -7.95 -2.98
C LYS A 127 -1.94 -6.94 -3.58
N ASP A 128 -2.37 -6.26 -4.59
CA ASP A 128 -1.66 -5.13 -5.20
C ASP A 128 -2.60 -3.94 -5.12
N GLU A 129 -2.62 -3.28 -3.98
CA GLU A 129 -3.44 -2.09 -3.81
C GLU A 129 -2.68 -0.88 -4.35
N SER A 130 -3.09 -0.42 -5.53
CA SER A 130 -2.71 0.91 -6.00
C SER A 130 -3.33 1.98 -5.08
N ILE A 131 -2.80 3.20 -5.09
CA ILE A 131 -3.38 4.32 -4.33
C ILE A 131 -4.83 4.56 -4.75
N GLU A 132 -5.16 4.32 -6.03
CA GLU A 132 -6.52 4.38 -6.56
C GLU A 132 -7.43 3.35 -5.92
N SER A 133 -6.98 2.09 -5.84
CA SER A 133 -7.73 0.99 -5.19
C SER A 133 -7.94 1.29 -3.71
N PHE A 134 -6.91 1.78 -3.03
CA PHE A 134 -7.01 2.20 -1.63
C PHE A 134 -8.06 3.30 -1.45
N TYR A 135 -8.05 4.33 -2.32
CA TYR A 135 -9.05 5.39 -2.29
C TYR A 135 -10.47 4.87 -2.53
N MET A 136 -10.65 3.99 -3.51
CA MET A 136 -11.97 3.38 -3.78
C MET A 136 -12.49 2.54 -2.60
N ASN A 137 -11.59 1.84 -1.90
CA ASN A 137 -11.94 1.10 -0.69
C ASN A 137 -12.36 2.03 0.46
N LEU A 138 -11.72 3.21 0.60
CA LEU A 138 -12.13 4.23 1.57
C LEU A 138 -13.53 4.78 1.29
N LEU A 139 -13.93 4.87 0.02
CA LEU A 139 -15.27 5.33 -0.39
C LEU A 139 -16.38 4.31 -0.10
N GLY A 140 -16.03 3.17 0.50
CA GLY A 140 -17.05 2.19 0.95
C GLY A 140 -17.32 1.08 -0.04
N GLY A 141 -16.31 0.57 -0.74
CA GLY A 141 -16.27 -0.79 -1.33
C GLY A 141 -17.51 -1.31 -2.09
N SER A 142 -18.37 -0.46 -2.64
CA SER A 142 -19.65 -0.85 -3.23
C SER A 142 -19.76 -0.40 -4.68
N TYR A 143 -18.75 -0.78 -5.49
CA TYR A 143 -18.91 -0.84 -6.93
C TYR A 143 -18.46 -2.22 -7.38
N VAL A 144 -19.34 -3.19 -7.23
CA VAL A 144 -19.36 -4.43 -7.99
C VAL A 144 -20.25 -4.21 -9.20
#